data_523fece5c5a667883d2eb9f2dde9ccec
#
_entry.id   523fece5c5a667883d2eb9f2dde9ccec
#
_cell.length_a   1.000
_cell.length_b   1.000
_cell.length_c   1.000
_cell.angle_alpha   90.00
_cell.angle_beta   90.00
_cell.angle_gamma   90.00
#
_symmetry.space_group_name_H-M   'P 1'
#
loop_
_entity.id
_entity.type
_entity.pdbx_description
1 polymer ?
#
loop_
_entity_poly.entity_id
_entity_poly.type
_entity_poly.pdbx_seq_one_letter_code
_entity_poly.pdbx_strand_id
1 'polypeptide(L)'
;MAEENISVGLSNKIKIPIIILTFVTICAMGGMFIKVAYSISKSEKSSDSLQYLRTIGDKLQDKGLYEQSIEQYIKYLKSTNRDEPSYSEVAHNVGELYMKLSNCQEALVWLFHAETTETQYSRAEELKIHIDTCLAKINSPKPTNLNTK
;
A
#
# COMPACT_ATOMS: atom_id res chain seq x y z
N MET A 1 15.08 67.66 -22.62
CA MET A 1 15.03 66.25 -22.93
C MET A 1 13.60 65.81 -22.78
N ALA A 2 12.89 65.59 -23.88
CA ALA A 2 11.48 65.25 -23.88
C ALA A 2 11.35 63.74 -23.72
N GLU A 3 10.69 63.31 -22.66
CA GLU A 3 10.26 61.92 -22.51
C GLU A 3 9.03 61.68 -23.40
N GLU A 4 9.25 60.97 -24.47
CA GLU A 4 8.22 60.57 -25.43
C GLU A 4 7.45 59.40 -24.82
N ASN A 5 6.29 59.73 -24.24
CA ASN A 5 5.32 58.77 -23.72
C ASN A 5 4.61 58.11 -24.91
N ILE A 6 5.17 57.00 -25.41
CA ILE A 6 4.52 56.17 -26.42
C ILE A 6 3.42 55.34 -25.75
N SER A 7 2.26 55.95 -25.57
CA SER A 7 1.05 55.21 -25.27
C SER A 7 0.54 54.53 -26.54
N VAL A 8 1.03 53.32 -26.84
CA VAL A 8 0.46 52.47 -27.89
C VAL A 8 -0.93 52.03 -27.46
N GLY A 9 -1.91 52.86 -27.77
CA GLY A 9 -3.31 52.56 -27.53
C GLY A 9 -3.82 51.46 -28.46
N LEU A 10 -3.65 50.20 -28.11
CA LEU A 10 -4.27 49.08 -28.82
C LEU A 10 -5.79 49.29 -28.86
N SER A 11 -6.38 49.21 -30.09
CA SER A 11 -7.83 49.32 -30.27
C SER A 11 -8.58 48.34 -29.35
N ASN A 12 -9.67 48.80 -28.73
CA ASN A 12 -10.49 47.95 -27.82
C ASN A 12 -10.97 46.64 -28.46
N LYS A 13 -11.08 46.63 -29.81
CA LYS A 13 -11.43 45.43 -30.58
C LYS A 13 -10.37 44.30 -30.49
N ILE A 14 -9.13 44.67 -30.20
CA ILE A 14 -8.00 43.71 -30.09
C ILE A 14 -7.70 43.43 -28.62
N LYS A 15 -7.95 44.35 -27.69
CA LYS A 15 -7.69 44.15 -26.24
C LYS A 15 -8.58 43.08 -25.64
N ILE A 16 -9.87 43.04 -26.02
CA ILE A 16 -10.83 42.08 -25.45
C ILE A 16 -10.46 40.63 -25.75
N PRO A 17 -10.16 40.20 -27.00
CA PRO A 17 -9.80 38.84 -27.28
C PRO A 17 -8.46 38.41 -26.63
N ILE A 18 -7.50 39.33 -26.48
CA ILE A 18 -6.23 39.06 -25.81
C ILE A 18 -6.47 38.78 -24.31
N ILE A 19 -7.28 39.59 -23.63
CA ILE A 19 -7.60 39.42 -22.23
C ILE A 19 -8.34 38.08 -22.01
N ILE A 20 -9.27 37.74 -22.87
CA ILE A 20 -10.00 36.46 -22.79
C ILE A 20 -9.03 35.27 -22.96
N LEU A 21 -8.15 35.35 -23.97
CA LEU A 21 -7.18 34.29 -24.24
C LEU A 21 -6.22 34.07 -23.06
N THR A 22 -5.68 35.18 -22.48
CA THR A 22 -4.80 35.09 -21.31
C THR A 22 -5.53 34.54 -20.07
N PHE A 23 -6.78 34.90 -19.86
CA PHE A 23 -7.57 34.39 -18.75
C PHE A 23 -7.86 32.88 -18.89
N VAL A 24 -8.20 32.43 -20.10
CA VAL A 24 -8.41 30.99 -20.38
C VAL A 24 -7.15 30.19 -20.17
N THR A 25 -5.98 30.70 -20.61
CA THR A 25 -4.70 29.99 -20.38
C THR A 25 -4.33 29.90 -18.90
N ILE A 26 -4.53 30.96 -18.12
CA ILE A 26 -4.28 30.97 -16.67
C ILE A 26 -5.22 30.02 -15.96
N CYS A 27 -6.51 29.99 -16.31
CA CYS A 27 -7.47 29.05 -15.73
C CYS A 27 -7.15 27.60 -16.06
N ALA A 28 -6.72 27.30 -17.29
CA ALA A 28 -6.32 25.95 -17.71
C ALA A 28 -5.09 25.46 -16.96
N MET A 29 -4.05 26.30 -16.83
CA MET A 29 -2.86 25.98 -16.06
C MET A 29 -3.16 25.84 -14.56
N GLY A 30 -3.93 26.74 -13.99
CA GLY A 30 -4.34 26.68 -12.58
C GLY A 30 -5.11 25.40 -12.25
N GLY A 31 -6.04 24.99 -13.11
CA GLY A 31 -6.79 23.72 -12.95
C GLY A 31 -5.90 22.48 -12.97
N MET A 32 -4.83 22.49 -13.78
CA MET A 32 -3.87 21.41 -13.85
C MET A 32 -3.02 21.32 -12.57
N PHE A 33 -2.56 22.46 -12.05
CA PHE A 33 -1.82 22.51 -10.78
C PHE A 33 -2.66 22.06 -9.60
N ILE A 34 -3.94 22.43 -9.54
CA ILE A 34 -4.85 21.98 -8.46
C ILE A 34 -5.03 20.46 -8.50
N LYS A 35 -5.21 19.85 -9.67
CA LYS A 35 -5.29 18.38 -9.80
C LYS A 35 -4.03 17.67 -9.33
N VAL A 36 -2.86 18.16 -9.72
CA VAL A 36 -1.57 17.59 -9.32
C VAL A 36 -1.37 17.73 -7.81
N ALA A 37 -1.60 18.91 -7.23
CA ALA A 37 -1.49 19.14 -5.79
C ALA A 37 -2.45 18.27 -4.98
N TYR A 38 -3.69 18.10 -5.44
CA TYR A 38 -4.67 17.22 -4.80
C TYR A 38 -4.29 15.75 -4.89
N SER A 39 -3.71 15.30 -6.01
CA SER A 39 -3.22 13.94 -6.20
C SER A 39 -2.05 13.62 -5.27
N ILE A 40 -1.08 14.54 -5.14
CA ILE A 40 0.08 14.39 -4.25
C ILE A 40 -0.36 14.37 -2.79
N SER A 41 -1.21 15.30 -2.37
CA SER A 41 -1.71 15.36 -0.99
C SER A 41 -2.53 14.12 -0.58
N LYS A 42 -3.26 13.52 -1.52
CA LYS A 42 -4.00 12.28 -1.28
C LYS A 42 -3.08 11.08 -1.17
N SER A 43 -1.99 11.03 -1.95
CA SER A 43 -1.00 9.94 -1.91
C SER A 43 -0.23 9.94 -0.59
N GLU A 44 0.22 11.10 -0.12
CA GLU A 44 0.98 11.24 1.12
C GLU A 44 0.14 10.84 2.37
N LYS A 45 -1.11 11.28 2.42
CA LYS A 45 -2.02 10.93 3.52
C LYS A 45 -2.39 9.44 3.54
N SER A 46 -2.38 8.79 2.38
CA SER A 46 -2.61 7.35 2.25
C SER A 46 -1.40 6.55 2.76
N SER A 47 -0.17 6.96 2.43
CA SER A 47 1.04 6.27 2.87
C SER A 47 1.24 6.33 4.38
N ASP A 48 0.99 7.47 5.01
CA ASP A 48 1.07 7.62 6.47
C ASP A 48 0.08 6.71 7.20
N SER A 49 -1.14 6.60 6.70
CA SER A 49 -2.15 5.73 7.29
C SER A 49 -1.82 4.25 7.13
N LEU A 50 -1.23 3.85 6.00
CA LEU A 50 -0.77 2.49 5.76
C LEU A 50 0.40 2.12 6.67
N GLN A 51 1.40 2.98 6.77
CA GLN A 51 2.53 2.77 7.66
C GLN A 51 2.09 2.68 9.13
N TYR A 52 1.07 3.45 9.53
CA TYR A 52 0.48 3.35 10.85
C TYR A 52 -0.13 1.97 11.12
N LEU A 53 -0.89 1.40 10.17
CA LEU A 53 -1.48 0.05 10.30
C LEU A 53 -0.39 -1.01 10.49
N ARG A 54 0.69 -0.95 9.70
CA ARG A 54 1.84 -1.86 9.83
C ARG A 54 2.47 -1.73 11.22
N THR A 55 2.77 -0.50 11.66
CA THR A 55 3.40 -0.24 12.96
C THR A 55 2.53 -0.73 14.12
N ILE A 56 1.21 -0.61 14.04
CA ILE A 56 0.31 -1.17 15.05
C ILE A 56 0.35 -2.69 15.02
N GLY A 57 0.36 -3.31 13.83
CA GLY A 57 0.53 -4.75 13.67
C GLY A 57 1.79 -5.25 14.38
N ASP A 58 2.94 -4.61 14.13
CA ASP A 58 4.23 -4.93 14.76
C ASP A 58 4.14 -4.87 16.29
N LYS A 59 3.60 -3.79 16.83
CA LYS A 59 3.44 -3.62 18.29
C LYS A 59 2.52 -4.65 18.93
N LEU A 60 1.46 -5.04 18.23
CA LEU A 60 0.55 -6.09 18.71
C LEU A 60 1.22 -7.45 18.69
N GLN A 61 1.99 -7.75 17.65
CA GLN A 61 2.79 -8.96 17.56
C GLN A 61 3.80 -9.07 18.71
N ASP A 62 4.53 -7.98 19.02
CA ASP A 62 5.49 -7.92 20.13
C ASP A 62 4.84 -8.16 21.49
N LYS A 63 3.55 -7.85 21.63
CA LYS A 63 2.76 -8.12 22.84
C LYS A 63 2.12 -9.50 22.87
N GLY A 64 2.34 -10.33 21.83
CA GLY A 64 1.72 -11.65 21.71
C GLY A 64 0.22 -11.61 21.35
N LEU A 65 -0.30 -10.45 20.95
CA LEU A 65 -1.68 -10.25 20.53
C LEU A 65 -1.82 -10.59 19.03
N TYR A 66 -1.64 -11.88 18.71
CA TYR A 66 -1.46 -12.33 17.33
C TYR A 66 -2.69 -12.13 16.45
N GLU A 67 -3.88 -12.40 16.97
CA GLU A 67 -5.13 -12.23 16.21
C GLU A 67 -5.36 -10.75 15.84
N GLN A 68 -5.13 -9.85 16.80
CA GLN A 68 -5.27 -8.41 16.58
C GLN A 68 -4.18 -7.88 15.63
N SER A 69 -2.96 -8.42 15.70
CA SER A 69 -1.87 -8.10 14.78
C SER A 69 -2.24 -8.49 13.34
N ILE A 70 -2.73 -9.72 13.15
CA ILE A 70 -3.22 -10.22 11.87
C ILE A 70 -4.28 -9.27 11.28
N GLU A 71 -5.22 -8.82 12.09
CA GLU A 71 -6.28 -7.91 11.64
C GLU A 71 -5.71 -6.60 11.08
N GLN A 72 -4.71 -6.00 11.74
CA GLN A 72 -4.08 -4.76 11.26
C GLN A 72 -3.26 -4.99 10.00
N TYR A 73 -2.49 -6.06 9.92
CA TYR A 73 -1.75 -6.43 8.72
C TYR A 73 -2.66 -6.72 7.53
N ILE A 74 -3.79 -7.40 7.73
CA ILE A 74 -4.76 -7.63 6.66
C ILE A 74 -5.39 -6.31 6.17
N LYS A 75 -5.67 -5.35 7.06
CA LYS A 75 -6.11 -4.00 6.66
C LYS A 75 -5.04 -3.30 5.82
N TYR A 76 -3.78 -3.40 6.22
CA TYR A 76 -2.65 -2.89 5.45
C TYR A 76 -2.60 -3.51 4.05
N LEU A 77 -2.59 -4.85 3.95
CA LEU A 77 -2.50 -5.60 2.70
C LEU A 77 -3.66 -5.32 1.73
N LYS A 78 -4.88 -5.11 2.26
CA LYS A 78 -6.05 -4.73 1.45
C LYS A 78 -5.95 -3.33 0.83
N SER A 79 -5.16 -2.46 1.44
CA SER A 79 -5.01 -1.06 1.03
C SER A 79 -3.68 -0.77 0.32
N THR A 80 -2.76 -1.74 0.30
CA THR A 80 -1.45 -1.66 -0.35
C THR A 80 -1.51 -2.35 -1.72
N ASN A 81 -0.74 -1.82 -2.69
CA ASN A 81 -0.57 -2.50 -3.96
C ASN A 81 0.28 -3.78 -3.76
N ARG A 82 -0.07 -4.85 -4.47
CA ARG A 82 0.70 -6.10 -4.44
C ARG A 82 2.13 -5.96 -4.96
N ASP A 83 2.37 -5.00 -5.84
CA ASP A 83 3.70 -4.73 -6.42
C ASP A 83 4.64 -3.99 -5.45
N GLU A 84 4.14 -3.56 -4.29
CA GLU A 84 4.96 -2.94 -3.25
C GLU A 84 5.84 -3.99 -2.56
N PRO A 85 7.17 -3.77 -2.44
CA PRO A 85 8.08 -4.72 -1.79
C PRO A 85 7.67 -5.11 -0.36
N SER A 86 7.05 -4.18 0.36
CA SER A 86 6.52 -4.40 1.70
C SER A 86 5.32 -5.35 1.76
N TYR A 87 4.64 -5.61 0.64
CA TYR A 87 3.49 -6.52 0.60
C TYR A 87 3.91 -7.96 0.95
N SER A 88 4.96 -8.48 0.30
CA SER A 88 5.48 -9.84 0.56
C SER A 88 5.92 -10.01 2.01
N GLU A 89 6.61 -9.01 2.55
CA GLU A 89 7.04 -9.03 3.96
C GLU A 89 5.85 -9.11 4.93
N VAL A 90 4.84 -8.25 4.76
CA VAL A 90 3.68 -8.24 5.64
C VAL A 90 2.82 -9.49 5.46
N ALA A 91 2.66 -9.99 4.23
CA ALA A 91 1.95 -11.24 3.97
C ALA A 91 2.66 -12.44 4.62
N HIS A 92 3.99 -12.50 4.57
CA HIS A 92 4.79 -13.51 5.27
C HIS A 92 4.57 -13.43 6.79
N ASN A 93 4.62 -12.23 7.37
CA ASN A 93 4.37 -12.04 8.81
C ASN A 93 2.96 -12.53 9.21
N VAL A 94 1.94 -12.30 8.39
CA VAL A 94 0.60 -12.85 8.64
C VAL A 94 0.61 -14.38 8.63
N GLY A 95 1.32 -15.00 7.68
CA GLY A 95 1.51 -16.45 7.64
C GLY A 95 2.17 -17.00 8.91
N GLU A 96 3.25 -16.37 9.37
CA GLU A 96 3.93 -16.74 10.62
C GLU A 96 3.01 -16.63 11.85
N LEU A 97 2.19 -15.57 11.90
CA LEU A 97 1.26 -15.40 13.02
C LEU A 97 0.19 -16.48 13.03
N TYR A 98 -0.33 -16.89 11.88
CA TYR A 98 -1.24 -18.04 11.80
C TYR A 98 -0.55 -19.36 12.19
N MET A 99 0.74 -19.53 11.87
CA MET A 99 1.52 -20.69 12.36
C MET A 99 1.62 -20.69 13.87
N LYS A 100 1.89 -19.55 14.52
CA LYS A 100 1.89 -19.39 15.99
C LYS A 100 0.54 -19.73 16.61
N LEU A 101 -0.55 -19.41 15.92
CA LEU A 101 -1.91 -19.81 16.29
C LEU A 101 -2.24 -21.28 15.93
N SER A 102 -1.26 -22.04 15.44
CA SER A 102 -1.42 -23.44 14.99
C SER A 102 -2.42 -23.61 13.84
N ASN A 103 -2.72 -22.57 13.10
CA ASN A 103 -3.62 -22.57 11.93
C ASN A 103 -2.81 -22.61 10.63
N CYS A 104 -2.29 -23.78 10.29
CA CYS A 104 -1.49 -23.93 9.07
C CYS A 104 -2.28 -23.78 7.78
N GLN A 105 -3.60 -23.96 7.79
CA GLN A 105 -4.43 -23.76 6.61
C GLN A 105 -4.44 -22.28 6.19
N GLU A 106 -4.77 -21.39 7.13
CA GLU A 106 -4.73 -19.95 6.87
C GLU A 106 -3.30 -19.45 6.68
N ALA A 107 -2.31 -20.02 7.40
CA ALA A 107 -0.92 -19.67 7.19
C ALA A 107 -0.49 -19.87 5.74
N LEU A 108 -0.79 -21.02 5.12
CA LEU A 108 -0.43 -21.30 3.73
C LEU A 108 -1.02 -20.31 2.75
N VAL A 109 -2.26 -19.85 2.96
CA VAL A 109 -2.87 -18.83 2.09
C VAL A 109 -1.98 -17.58 2.03
N TRP A 110 -1.54 -17.09 3.19
CA TRP A 110 -0.73 -15.88 3.27
C TRP A 110 0.73 -16.09 2.85
N LEU A 111 1.31 -17.24 3.17
CA LEU A 111 2.66 -17.60 2.72
C LEU A 111 2.73 -17.69 1.18
N PHE A 112 1.73 -18.28 0.52
CA PHE A 112 1.65 -18.26 -0.95
C PHE A 112 1.41 -16.85 -1.51
N HIS A 113 0.67 -16.00 -0.83
CA HIS A 113 0.57 -14.60 -1.22
C HIS A 113 1.92 -13.89 -1.17
N ALA A 114 2.76 -14.17 -0.17
CA ALA A 114 4.10 -13.62 -0.08
C ALA A 114 5.02 -14.13 -1.19
N GLU A 115 4.94 -15.43 -1.53
CA GLU A 115 5.76 -16.07 -2.56
C GLU A 115 5.49 -15.53 -3.98
N THR A 116 4.21 -15.29 -4.30
CA THR A 116 3.80 -14.91 -5.67
C THR A 116 4.06 -13.44 -6.02
N THR A 117 4.39 -12.61 -5.06
CA THR A 117 4.41 -11.15 -5.25
C THR A 117 5.79 -10.63 -5.62
N GLU A 118 6.88 -11.26 -5.19
CA GLU A 118 8.23 -10.75 -5.41
C GLU A 118 9.20 -11.86 -5.78
N THR A 119 9.85 -11.71 -6.96
CA THR A 119 10.85 -12.68 -7.45
C THR A 119 12.17 -12.64 -6.67
N GLN A 120 12.40 -11.60 -5.86
CA GLN A 120 13.66 -11.36 -5.12
C GLN A 120 13.39 -11.03 -3.66
N TYR A 121 12.47 -11.77 -3.03
CA TYR A 121 12.15 -11.58 -1.62
C TYR A 121 13.31 -11.96 -0.70
N SER A 122 13.73 -11.06 0.18
CA SER A 122 14.93 -11.24 1.04
C SER A 122 14.82 -12.42 2.01
N ARG A 123 13.61 -12.84 2.39
CA ARG A 123 13.33 -13.97 3.29
C ARG A 123 12.74 -15.18 2.54
N ALA A 124 13.04 -15.35 1.25
CA ALA A 124 12.47 -16.40 0.42
C ALA A 124 12.74 -17.83 0.95
N GLU A 125 13.93 -18.07 1.48
CA GLU A 125 14.29 -19.39 2.04
C GLU A 125 13.50 -19.68 3.32
N GLU A 126 13.35 -18.70 4.20
CA GLU A 126 12.53 -18.82 5.41
C GLU A 126 11.05 -19.05 5.07
N LEU A 127 10.53 -18.30 4.08
CA LEU A 127 9.18 -18.48 3.56
C LEU A 127 8.94 -19.91 3.09
N LYS A 128 9.88 -20.49 2.33
CA LYS A 128 9.80 -21.87 1.86
C LYS A 128 9.77 -22.87 3.03
N ILE A 129 10.62 -22.67 4.03
CA ILE A 129 10.63 -23.51 5.25
C ILE A 129 9.27 -23.46 5.95
N HIS A 130 8.65 -22.29 6.05
CA HIS A 130 7.32 -22.14 6.67
C HIS A 130 6.23 -22.85 5.85
N ILE A 131 6.27 -22.74 4.52
CA ILE A 131 5.34 -23.46 3.63
C ILE A 131 5.49 -24.97 3.83
N ASP A 132 6.70 -25.51 3.74
CA ASP A 132 7.00 -26.94 3.90
C ASP A 132 6.56 -27.45 5.28
N THR A 133 6.81 -26.67 6.34
CA THR A 133 6.41 -26.99 7.71
C THR A 133 4.89 -27.10 7.82
N CYS A 134 4.14 -26.16 7.25
CA CYS A 134 2.69 -26.21 7.28
C CYS A 134 2.12 -27.35 6.44
N LEU A 135 2.69 -27.62 5.28
CA LEU A 135 2.30 -28.74 4.43
C LEU A 135 2.53 -30.09 5.15
N ALA A 136 3.68 -30.27 5.78
CA ALA A 136 3.97 -31.47 6.56
C ALA A 136 2.99 -31.64 7.72
N LYS A 137 2.64 -30.58 8.43
CA LYS A 137 1.70 -30.61 9.55
C LYS A 137 0.27 -30.97 9.12
N ILE A 138 -0.18 -30.47 7.98
CA ILE A 138 -1.52 -30.79 7.44
C ILE A 138 -1.58 -32.23 6.94
N ASN A 139 -0.50 -32.71 6.31
CA ASN A 139 -0.42 -34.06 5.75
C ASN A 139 -0.10 -35.15 6.79
N SER A 140 0.29 -34.77 8.02
CA SER A 140 0.52 -35.76 9.08
C SER A 140 -0.80 -36.43 9.49
N PRO A 141 -0.87 -37.77 9.53
CA PRO A 141 -2.09 -38.47 9.92
C PRO A 141 -2.47 -38.08 11.36
N LYS A 142 -3.71 -37.63 11.53
CA LYS A 142 -4.27 -37.33 12.85
C LYS A 142 -4.12 -38.57 13.75
N PRO A 143 -3.56 -38.46 14.96
CA PRO A 143 -3.50 -39.61 15.86
C PRO A 143 -4.92 -40.12 16.07
N THR A 144 -5.21 -41.30 15.57
CA THR A 144 -6.44 -42.03 15.85
C THR A 144 -6.42 -42.39 17.33
N ASN A 145 -7.17 -41.65 18.14
CA ASN A 145 -7.42 -42.04 19.52
C ASN A 145 -8.23 -43.34 19.50
N LEU A 146 -7.52 -44.45 19.41
CA LEU A 146 -8.04 -45.79 19.77
C LEU A 146 -8.17 -45.82 21.29
N ASN A 147 -9.19 -45.23 21.86
CA ASN A 147 -9.70 -45.54 23.18
C ASN A 147 -11.14 -46.01 23.04
N THR A 148 -11.27 -47.23 22.53
CA THR A 148 -12.41 -48.08 22.84
C THR A 148 -12.06 -48.85 24.09
N LYS A 149 -12.64 -48.43 25.22
CA LYS A 149 -13.13 -49.39 26.23
C LYS A 149 -14.13 -48.72 27.15
#